data_6fa73123fbd5787a78a0bb5083b14bee
#
_entry.id   6fa73123fbd5787a78a0bb5083b14bee
#
_cell.length_a   1.000
_cell.length_b   1.000
_cell.length_c   1.000
_cell.angle_alpha   90.00
_cell.angle_beta   90.00
_cell.angle_gamma   90.00
#
_symmetry.space_group_name_H-M   'P 1'
#
loop_
_entity.id
_entity.type
_entity.pdbx_description
1 polymer ?
#
loop_
_entity_poly.entity_id
_entity_poly.type
_entity_poly.pdbx_seq_one_letter_code
_entity_poly.pdbx_strand_id
1 'polypeptide(L)'
;MKKDVMILTGAGQIGMAIARRMGYGMKIVIGDKKPENAQAVAKILNDAGYDTDAMEMDLSSRESIKRLIAKAHEHGDISMLVNAAGVSPS
;
A
#
# COMPACT_ATOMS: atom_id res chain seq x y z
N MET A 1 13.60 5.68 -15.08
CA MET A 1 12.90 6.75 -14.36
C MET A 1 12.19 6.20 -13.15
N LYS A 2 12.35 6.88 -12.02
CA LYS A 2 11.66 6.46 -10.81
C LYS A 2 10.18 6.84 -10.90
N LYS A 3 9.34 5.93 -10.45
CA LYS A 3 7.91 6.22 -10.34
C LYS A 3 7.63 6.97 -9.03
N ASP A 4 6.55 7.72 -9.02
CA ASP A 4 6.01 8.18 -7.75
C ASP A 4 5.44 6.98 -7.00
N VAL A 5 5.58 6.98 -5.69
CA VAL A 5 5.16 5.86 -4.85
C VAL A 5 4.02 6.29 -3.94
N MET A 6 2.97 5.46 -3.92
CA MET A 6 1.89 5.57 -2.95
C MET A 6 2.08 4.49 -1.90
N ILE A 7 2.11 4.87 -0.63
CA ILE A 7 2.05 3.93 0.47
C ILE A 7 0.61 3.87 0.95
N LEU A 8 0.08 2.66 1.03
CA LEU A 8 -1.27 2.42 1.52
C LEU A 8 -1.18 1.50 2.74
N THR A 9 -1.62 1.98 3.89
CA THR A 9 -1.70 1.14 5.08
C THR A 9 -3.14 0.70 5.28
N GLY A 10 -3.33 -0.61 5.38
CA GLY A 10 -4.66 -1.19 5.49
C GLY A 10 -5.20 -1.63 4.14
N ALA A 11 -5.44 -2.94 4.00
CA ALA A 11 -5.84 -3.56 2.73
C ALA A 11 -7.31 -3.92 2.72
N GLY A 12 -8.19 -3.01 3.12
CA GLY A 12 -9.62 -3.19 3.05
C GLY A 12 -10.21 -2.61 1.77
N GLN A 13 -11.54 -2.66 1.67
CA GLN A 13 -12.23 -2.14 0.50
C GLN A 13 -12.01 -0.64 0.30
N ILE A 14 -11.95 0.11 1.40
CA ILE A 14 -11.73 1.56 1.32
C ILE A 14 -10.34 1.84 0.77
N GLY A 15 -9.33 1.13 1.27
CA GLY A 15 -7.96 1.29 0.78
C GLY A 15 -7.84 0.93 -0.69
N MET A 16 -8.48 -0.16 -1.10
CA MET A 16 -8.47 -0.58 -2.50
C MET A 16 -9.15 0.47 -3.40
N ALA A 17 -10.26 1.04 -2.95
CA ALA A 17 -10.97 2.07 -3.71
C ALA A 17 -10.10 3.32 -3.90
N ILE A 18 -9.38 3.73 -2.85
CA ILE A 18 -8.48 4.88 -2.93
C ILE A 18 -7.33 4.59 -3.92
N ALA A 19 -6.74 3.39 -3.83
CA ALA A 19 -5.66 3.00 -4.71
C ALA A 19 -6.11 3.01 -6.17
N ARG A 20 -7.31 2.54 -6.44
CA ARG A 20 -7.85 2.53 -7.80
C ARG A 20 -8.08 3.93 -8.34
N ARG A 21 -8.45 4.85 -7.48
CA ARG A 21 -8.74 6.23 -7.89
C ARG A 21 -7.48 7.03 -8.13
N MET A 22 -6.48 6.84 -7.28
CA MET A 22 -5.35 7.77 -7.21
C MET A 22 -4.01 7.13 -7.58
N GLY A 23 -3.95 5.81 -7.65
CA GLY A 23 -2.68 5.10 -7.78
C GLY A 23 -2.27 4.73 -9.21
N TYR A 24 -3.09 5.06 -10.19
CA TYR A 24 -2.77 4.69 -11.57
C TYR A 24 -1.50 5.39 -12.03
N GLY A 25 -0.58 4.62 -12.56
CA GLY A 25 0.71 5.15 -12.98
C GLY A 25 1.74 5.26 -11.86
N MET A 26 1.34 5.00 -10.61
CA MET A 26 2.23 5.02 -9.46
C MET A 26 2.65 3.61 -9.09
N LYS A 27 3.75 3.51 -8.34
CA LYS A 27 4.04 2.26 -7.61
C LYS A 27 3.25 2.30 -6.32
N ILE A 28 2.47 1.26 -6.05
CA ILE A 28 1.66 1.17 -4.83
C ILE A 28 2.29 0.14 -3.91
N VAL A 29 2.58 0.53 -2.67
CA VAL A 29 3.09 -0.39 -1.65
C VAL A 29 2.04 -0.48 -0.55
N ILE A 30 1.46 -1.66 -0.38
CA ILE A 30 0.40 -1.90 0.59
C ILE A 30 0.99 -2.60 1.81
N GLY A 31 0.76 -2.04 2.99
CA GLY A 31 1.09 -2.68 4.25
C GLY A 31 -0.17 -3.01 5.02
N ASP A 32 -0.24 -4.22 5.55
CA ASP A 32 -1.36 -4.65 6.38
C ASP A 32 -0.84 -5.59 7.46
N LYS A 33 -1.47 -5.55 8.61
CA LYS A 33 -1.12 -6.44 9.72
C LYS A 33 -1.31 -7.91 9.32
N LYS A 34 -2.27 -8.17 8.45
CA LYS A 34 -2.49 -9.49 7.87
C LYS A 34 -1.93 -9.49 6.45
N PRO A 35 -0.76 -10.10 6.24
CA PRO A 35 -0.13 -10.06 4.93
C PRO A 35 -0.97 -10.70 3.83
N GLU A 36 -1.80 -11.68 4.16
CA GLU A 36 -2.70 -12.31 3.18
C GLU A 36 -3.72 -11.31 2.64
N ASN A 37 -4.17 -10.34 3.45
CA ASN A 37 -5.08 -9.31 2.98
C ASN A 37 -4.37 -8.36 2.01
N ALA A 38 -3.15 -7.96 2.34
CA ALA A 38 -2.38 -7.09 1.47
C ALA A 38 -2.08 -7.78 0.14
N GLN A 39 -1.73 -9.06 0.19
CA GLN A 39 -1.44 -9.84 -1.02
C GLN A 39 -2.67 -9.99 -1.90
N ALA A 40 -3.84 -10.21 -1.31
CA ALA A 40 -5.08 -10.35 -2.06
C ALA A 40 -5.43 -9.06 -2.80
N VAL A 41 -5.31 -7.92 -2.14
CA VAL A 41 -5.57 -6.62 -2.77
C VAL A 41 -4.53 -6.32 -3.85
N ALA A 42 -3.26 -6.61 -3.57
CA ALA A 42 -2.20 -6.40 -4.55
C ALA A 42 -2.45 -7.22 -5.82
N LYS A 43 -2.91 -8.47 -5.68
CA LYS A 43 -3.23 -9.30 -6.83
C LYS A 43 -4.35 -8.69 -7.67
N ILE A 44 -5.41 -8.23 -7.01
CA ILE A 44 -6.53 -7.60 -7.71
C ILE A 44 -6.06 -6.37 -8.47
N LEU A 45 -5.26 -5.53 -7.83
CA LEU A 45 -4.77 -4.30 -8.45
C LEU A 45 -3.79 -4.61 -9.59
N ASN A 46 -2.89 -5.56 -9.41
CA ASN A 46 -1.96 -5.93 -10.48
C ASN A 46 -2.70 -6.51 -11.68
N ASP A 47 -3.73 -7.33 -11.45
CA ASP A 47 -4.56 -7.87 -12.53
C ASP A 47 -5.31 -6.77 -13.27
N ALA A 48 -5.58 -5.66 -12.61
CA ALA A 48 -6.26 -4.52 -13.23
C ALA A 48 -5.30 -3.51 -13.88
N GLY A 49 -4.00 -3.80 -13.89
CA GLY A 49 -3.02 -2.94 -14.55
C GLY A 49 -2.27 -1.99 -13.65
N TYR A 50 -2.47 -2.07 -12.35
CA TYR A 50 -1.71 -1.28 -11.37
C TYR A 50 -0.43 -2.01 -11.00
N ASP A 51 0.56 -1.25 -10.54
CA ASP A 51 1.85 -1.81 -10.12
C ASP A 51 1.89 -1.81 -8.59
N THR A 52 1.64 -2.97 -7.99
CA THR A 52 1.41 -3.06 -6.55
C THR A 52 2.25 -4.15 -5.90
N ASP A 53 2.89 -3.80 -4.78
CA ASP A 53 3.54 -4.76 -3.89
C ASP A 53 2.83 -4.78 -2.55
N ALA A 54 2.90 -5.91 -1.87
CA ALA A 54 2.29 -6.09 -0.57
C ALA A 54 3.33 -6.53 0.44
N MET A 55 3.18 -6.07 1.69
CA MET A 55 4.01 -6.57 2.77
C MET A 55 3.25 -6.51 4.09
N GLU A 56 3.74 -7.30 5.05
CA GLU A 56 3.21 -7.24 6.41
C GLU A 56 3.67 -5.94 7.07
N MET A 57 2.75 -5.28 7.77
CA MET A 57 3.08 -4.05 8.49
C MET A 57 2.17 -3.89 9.69
N ASP A 58 2.77 -3.68 10.85
CA ASP A 58 2.05 -3.44 12.10
C ASP A 58 2.25 -1.99 12.49
N LEU A 59 1.16 -1.22 12.51
CA LEU A 59 1.21 0.21 12.83
C LEU A 59 1.68 0.48 14.26
N SER A 60 1.57 -0.49 15.15
CA SER A 60 2.07 -0.35 16.51
C SER A 60 3.58 -0.58 16.61
N SER A 61 4.21 -1.06 15.55
CA SER A 61 5.63 -1.36 15.52
C SER A 61 6.38 -0.32 14.67
N ARG A 62 7.25 0.44 15.31
CA ARG A 62 8.08 1.43 14.61
C ARG A 62 8.98 0.76 13.58
N GLU A 63 9.51 -0.42 13.90
CA GLU A 63 10.35 -1.17 12.97
C GLU A 63 9.60 -1.57 11.71
N SER A 64 8.34 -1.97 11.87
CA SER A 64 7.50 -2.35 10.75
C SER A 64 7.24 -1.17 9.81
N ILE A 65 6.96 -0.02 10.39
CA ILE A 65 6.74 1.22 9.64
C ILE A 65 8.00 1.61 8.88
N LYS A 66 9.16 1.51 9.52
CA LYS A 66 10.44 1.82 8.86
C LYS A 66 10.70 0.90 7.67
N ARG A 67 10.38 -0.40 7.80
CA ARG A 67 10.56 -1.35 6.70
C ARG A 67 9.64 -1.03 5.54
N LEU A 68 8.43 -0.61 5.82
CA LEU A 68 7.49 -0.22 4.77
C LEU A 68 8.00 1.00 3.99
N ILE A 69 8.48 2.00 4.71
CA ILE A 69 9.02 3.22 4.08
C ILE A 69 10.27 2.88 3.28
N ALA A 70 11.17 2.05 3.82
CA ALA A 70 12.39 1.65 3.12
C ALA A 70 12.05 0.92 1.82
N LYS A 71 11.08 0.02 1.85
CA LYS A 71 10.65 -0.70 0.66
C LYS A 71 10.09 0.26 -0.38
N ALA A 72 9.31 1.23 0.05
CA ALA A 72 8.75 2.22 -0.87
C ALA A 72 9.84 3.05 -1.54
N HIS A 73 10.86 3.45 -0.78
CA HIS A 73 11.98 4.22 -1.34
C HIS A 73 12.79 3.46 -2.38
N GLU A 74 12.79 2.14 -2.32
CA GLU A 74 13.46 1.33 -3.34
C GLU A 74 12.85 1.53 -4.72
N HIS A 75 11.58 1.91 -4.78
CA HIS A 75 10.86 2.04 -6.04
C HIS A 75 10.82 3.47 -6.58
N GLY A 76 11.02 4.46 -5.74
CA GLY A 76 10.98 5.84 -6.16
C GLY A 76 10.71 6.80 -5.02
N ASP A 77 10.23 7.98 -5.36
CA ASP A 77 9.91 9.01 -4.37
C ASP A 77 8.51 8.82 -3.82
N ILE A 78 8.39 8.84 -2.51
CA ILE A 78 7.09 8.71 -1.86
C ILE A 78 6.35 10.04 -2.00
N SER A 79 5.28 10.04 -2.78
CA SER A 79 4.49 11.24 -3.03
C SER A 79 3.13 11.20 -2.35
N MET A 80 2.70 10.04 -1.87
CA MET A 80 1.39 9.91 -1.23
C MET A 80 1.43 8.84 -0.15
N LEU A 81 0.86 9.16 1.00
CA LEU A 81 0.69 8.21 2.10
C LEU A 81 -0.79 8.20 2.47
N VAL A 82 -1.40 7.03 2.35
CA VAL A 82 -2.82 6.85 2.66
C VAL A 82 -2.92 5.86 3.82
N ASN A 83 -3.49 6.31 4.92
CA ASN A 83 -3.71 5.45 6.08
C ASN A 83 -5.19 5.03 6.12
N ALA A 84 -5.49 3.89 5.52
CA ALA A 84 -6.84 3.34 5.51
C ALA A 84 -7.09 2.38 6.66
N ALA A 85 -6.05 2.01 7.41
CA ALA A 85 -6.18 1.04 8.49
C ALA A 85 -7.07 1.53 9.63
N GLY A 86 -7.14 2.85 9.85
CA GLY A 86 -7.97 3.43 10.89
C GLY A 86 -9.40 3.74 10.44
N VAL A 87 -9.71 3.51 9.16
CA VAL A 87 -11.03 3.79 8.62
C VAL A 87 -11.79 2.47 8.55
N SER A 88 -12.39 2.12 9.66
CA SER A 88 -13.14 0.87 9.74
C SER A 88 -14.64 1.20 9.78
N PRO A 89 -15.42 0.66 8.84
CA PRO A 89 -16.86 0.70 9.01
C PRO A 89 -17.18 -0.27 10.14
N SER A 90 -17.47 0.27 11.28
CA SER A 90 -17.86 -0.56 12.42
C SER A 90 -19.29 -1.01 12.28
#